data_5081514bd05735ba05cf85a1c15e3b7f
#
_entry.id   5081514bd05735ba05cf85a1c15e3b7f
#
_cell.length_a   1.000
_cell.length_b   1.000
_cell.length_c   1.000
_cell.angle_alpha   90.00
_cell.angle_beta   90.00
_cell.angle_gamma   90.00
#
_symmetry.space_group_name_H-M   'P 1'
#
loop_
_entity.id
_entity.type
_entity.pdbx_description
1 polymer ?
#
loop_
_entity_poly.entity_id
_entity_poly.type
_entity_poly.pdbx_seq_one_letter_code
_entity_poly.pdbx_strand_id
1 'polypeptide(L)'
;MKLLPKALLVLCLAVVANSYAQQEIIAPSDEEVPIEIPYFIVDEKPMFEACKELPDDRQYQCFKEQLNKHVNIHCRYPPEALAEGIQGKVTVNFRINTDGTVSIIAKRGVHKTLEEEAVFLIRSLPCFIPGKMRGVPTAVTYRYFVNFKLPDDYNNPQISKSTN
;
A
#
# COMPACT_ATOMS: atom_id res chain seq x y z
N MET A 1 -26.00 -72.22 5.84
CA MET A 1 -25.61 -71.29 4.77
C MET A 1 -26.74 -70.30 4.60
N LYS A 2 -26.66 -69.10 5.27
CA LYS A 2 -27.74 -68.09 5.25
C LYS A 2 -27.44 -67.09 4.14
N LEU A 3 -28.32 -67.05 3.14
CA LEU A 3 -28.29 -66.08 2.04
C LEU A 3 -28.59 -64.69 2.58
N LEU A 4 -27.64 -63.78 2.51
CA LEU A 4 -27.91 -62.37 2.76
C LEU A 4 -28.87 -61.80 1.69
N PRO A 5 -29.87 -61.01 2.07
CA PRO A 5 -30.84 -60.51 1.11
C PRO A 5 -30.17 -59.50 0.18
N LYS A 6 -30.37 -59.70 -1.13
CA LYS A 6 -29.86 -58.87 -2.21
C LYS A 6 -30.24 -57.38 -2.07
N ALA A 7 -31.25 -57.08 -1.25
CA ALA A 7 -31.66 -55.72 -0.93
C ALA A 7 -30.60 -54.87 -0.17
N LEU A 8 -29.78 -55.51 0.66
CA LEU A 8 -28.74 -54.83 1.46
C LEU A 8 -27.54 -54.38 0.61
N LEU A 9 -27.25 -55.15 -0.47
CA LEU A 9 -26.16 -54.82 -1.39
C LEU A 9 -26.47 -53.62 -2.27
N VAL A 10 -27.73 -53.44 -2.68
CA VAL A 10 -28.20 -52.34 -3.52
C VAL A 10 -28.21 -51.03 -2.71
N LEU A 11 -28.51 -51.09 -1.40
CA LEU A 11 -28.54 -49.91 -0.54
C LEU A 11 -27.11 -49.37 -0.27
N CYS A 12 -26.11 -50.25 -0.15
CA CYS A 12 -24.71 -49.82 0.00
C CYS A 12 -24.16 -49.12 -1.26
N LEU A 13 -24.55 -49.58 -2.45
CA LEU A 13 -24.09 -48.94 -3.70
C LEU A 13 -24.70 -47.56 -3.94
N ALA A 14 -25.92 -47.33 -3.47
CA ALA A 14 -26.57 -46.02 -3.58
C ALA A 14 -25.93 -44.94 -2.67
N VAL A 15 -25.40 -45.34 -1.52
CA VAL A 15 -24.76 -44.38 -0.59
C VAL A 15 -23.36 -43.94 -1.08
N VAL A 16 -22.64 -44.82 -1.78
CA VAL A 16 -21.31 -44.48 -2.30
C VAL A 16 -21.37 -43.54 -3.51
N ALA A 17 -22.45 -43.62 -4.31
CA ALA A 17 -22.62 -42.81 -5.49
C ALA A 17 -22.91 -41.33 -5.16
N ASN A 18 -23.43 -41.03 -3.95
CA ASN A 18 -23.75 -39.65 -3.54
C ASN A 18 -22.56 -38.88 -2.93
N SER A 19 -21.42 -39.56 -2.65
CA SER A 19 -20.24 -38.93 -2.05
C SER A 19 -19.28 -38.29 -3.06
N TYR A 20 -19.49 -38.46 -4.35
CA TYR A 20 -18.62 -37.90 -5.39
C TYR A 20 -19.18 -36.64 -6.08
N ALA A 21 -20.36 -36.13 -5.65
CA ALA A 21 -21.05 -35.06 -6.35
C ALA A 21 -20.83 -33.65 -5.77
N GLN A 22 -19.86 -33.42 -4.88
CA GLN A 22 -19.55 -32.10 -4.35
C GLN A 22 -18.06 -31.83 -4.33
N GLN A 23 -17.43 -31.96 -5.47
CA GLN A 23 -16.20 -31.23 -5.72
C GLN A 23 -16.62 -29.91 -6.35
N GLU A 24 -16.91 -28.91 -5.52
CA GLU A 24 -16.95 -27.52 -5.96
C GLU A 24 -15.58 -27.24 -6.59
N ILE A 25 -15.59 -27.18 -7.91
CA ILE A 25 -14.50 -26.56 -8.65
C ILE A 25 -14.58 -25.08 -8.24
N ILE A 26 -13.78 -24.70 -7.22
CA ILE A 26 -13.45 -23.31 -6.97
C ILE A 26 -12.77 -22.87 -8.27
N ALA A 27 -13.53 -22.24 -9.16
CA ALA A 27 -12.97 -21.52 -10.26
C ALA A 27 -11.95 -20.55 -9.64
N PRO A 28 -10.70 -20.51 -10.14
CA PRO A 28 -9.78 -19.46 -9.70
C PRO A 28 -10.53 -18.14 -9.94
N SER A 29 -10.77 -17.39 -8.86
CA SER A 29 -11.18 -16.02 -8.99
C SER A 29 -10.11 -15.37 -9.86
N ASP A 30 -10.48 -14.93 -11.05
CA ASP A 30 -9.68 -14.02 -11.86
C ASP A 30 -9.58 -12.67 -11.11
N GLU A 31 -8.98 -12.69 -9.93
CA GLU A 31 -8.34 -11.49 -9.41
C GLU A 31 -7.15 -11.26 -10.35
N GLU A 32 -7.42 -10.52 -11.42
CA GLU A 32 -6.37 -9.92 -12.22
C GLU A 32 -5.45 -9.19 -11.24
N VAL A 33 -4.31 -9.80 -10.93
CA VAL A 33 -3.26 -9.12 -10.17
C VAL A 33 -2.92 -7.89 -11.00
N PRO A 34 -3.27 -6.68 -10.54
CA PRO A 34 -3.08 -5.50 -11.36
C PRO A 34 -1.60 -5.39 -11.71
N ILE A 35 -1.29 -5.36 -12.99
CA ILE A 35 0.07 -5.19 -13.47
C ILE A 35 0.57 -3.85 -12.94
N GLU A 36 1.51 -3.91 -12.01
CA GLU A 36 2.10 -2.73 -11.38
C GLU A 36 3.31 -2.29 -12.19
N ILE A 37 3.25 -1.06 -12.71
CA ILE A 37 4.34 -0.49 -13.50
C ILE A 37 5.12 0.51 -12.62
N PRO A 38 6.47 0.37 -12.54
CA PRO A 38 7.27 1.35 -11.83
C PRO A 38 7.17 2.75 -12.47
N TYR A 39 7.18 3.79 -11.64
CA TYR A 39 7.02 5.19 -12.03
C TYR A 39 7.90 5.61 -13.23
N PHE A 40 9.13 5.09 -13.30
CA PHE A 40 10.08 5.49 -14.35
C PHE A 40 9.87 4.79 -15.70
N ILE A 41 9.04 3.73 -15.75
CA ILE A 41 8.81 2.91 -16.93
C ILE A 41 7.53 3.33 -17.66
N VAL A 42 6.56 3.89 -16.94
CA VAL A 42 5.27 4.31 -17.51
C VAL A 42 5.45 5.47 -18.51
N ASP A 43 4.68 5.47 -19.60
CA ASP A 43 4.80 6.46 -20.68
C ASP A 43 4.38 7.86 -20.19
N GLU A 44 3.15 7.99 -19.69
CA GLU A 44 2.66 9.20 -19.04
C GLU A 44 2.71 9.00 -17.53
N LYS A 45 3.51 9.79 -16.84
CA LYS A 45 3.73 9.64 -15.40
C LYS A 45 2.54 10.20 -14.62
N PRO A 46 2.12 9.54 -13.52
CA PRO A 46 1.16 10.13 -12.62
C PRO A 46 1.71 11.41 -12.01
N MET A 47 0.86 12.40 -11.81
CA MET A 47 1.28 13.70 -11.32
C MET A 47 0.23 14.38 -10.44
N PHE A 48 0.65 15.35 -9.66
CA PHE A 48 -0.28 16.26 -8.98
C PHE A 48 -0.91 17.20 -10.00
N GLU A 49 -2.15 17.62 -9.76
CA GLU A 49 -2.84 18.60 -10.63
C GLU A 49 -2.01 19.88 -10.83
N ALA A 50 -1.31 20.32 -9.77
CA ALA A 50 -0.43 21.50 -9.82
C ALA A 50 0.76 21.36 -10.80
N CYS A 51 1.08 20.15 -11.25
CA CYS A 51 2.21 19.92 -12.16
C CYS A 51 1.79 19.74 -13.63
N LYS A 52 0.49 19.72 -13.92
CA LYS A 52 -0.08 19.37 -15.23
C LYS A 52 0.38 20.29 -16.37
N GLU A 53 0.41 21.60 -16.11
CA GLU A 53 0.73 22.61 -17.13
C GLU A 53 2.25 22.83 -17.30
N LEU A 54 3.07 22.06 -16.60
CA LEU A 54 4.52 22.16 -16.71
C LEU A 54 5.04 21.32 -17.90
N PRO A 55 6.15 21.75 -18.53
CA PRO A 55 6.85 20.95 -19.51
C PRO A 55 7.29 19.60 -18.93
N ASP A 56 7.31 18.56 -19.75
CA ASP A 56 7.57 17.16 -19.34
C ASP A 56 8.88 17.00 -18.57
N ASP A 57 9.92 17.74 -18.92
CA ASP A 57 11.22 17.75 -18.26
C ASP A 57 11.16 18.29 -16.81
N ARG A 58 10.13 19.07 -16.46
CA ARG A 58 9.91 19.64 -15.12
C ARG A 58 8.85 18.92 -14.31
N GLN A 59 8.00 18.09 -14.93
CA GLN A 59 6.89 17.43 -14.23
C GLN A 59 7.37 16.52 -13.10
N TYR A 60 8.45 15.75 -13.33
CA TYR A 60 8.99 14.87 -12.28
C TYR A 60 9.57 15.65 -11.09
N GLN A 61 10.24 16.74 -11.35
CA GLN A 61 10.76 17.58 -10.27
C GLN A 61 9.60 18.19 -9.45
N CYS A 62 8.58 18.71 -10.13
CA CYS A 62 7.36 19.21 -9.49
C CYS A 62 6.67 18.12 -8.65
N PHE A 63 6.53 16.89 -9.18
CA PHE A 63 5.97 15.76 -8.46
C PHE A 63 6.71 15.53 -7.14
N LYS A 64 8.04 15.49 -7.16
CA LYS A 64 8.86 15.33 -5.95
C LYS A 64 8.68 16.48 -4.96
N GLU A 65 8.65 17.71 -5.45
CA GLU A 65 8.50 18.90 -4.63
C GLU A 65 7.13 18.94 -3.94
N GLN A 66 6.05 18.62 -4.67
CA GLN A 66 4.70 18.56 -4.10
C GLN A 66 4.59 17.44 -3.06
N LEU A 67 5.17 16.27 -3.33
CA LEU A 67 5.20 15.17 -2.39
C LEU A 67 5.97 15.52 -1.11
N ASN A 68 7.18 16.09 -1.25
CA ASN A 68 7.97 16.55 -0.12
C ASN A 68 7.26 17.66 0.67
N LYS A 69 6.63 18.61 -0.03
CA LYS A 69 5.85 19.68 0.59
C LYS A 69 4.70 19.13 1.42
N HIS A 70 3.94 18.18 0.86
CA HIS A 70 2.85 17.53 1.58
C HIS A 70 3.34 16.85 2.86
N VAL A 71 4.40 16.03 2.74
CA VAL A 71 4.98 15.32 3.89
C VAL A 71 5.49 16.31 4.94
N ASN A 72 6.22 17.36 4.55
CA ASN A 72 6.77 18.33 5.50
C ASN A 72 5.69 19.12 6.25
N ILE A 73 4.55 19.41 5.60
CA ILE A 73 3.45 20.16 6.23
C ILE A 73 2.65 19.28 7.19
N HIS A 74 2.43 18.01 6.86
CA HIS A 74 1.53 17.13 7.58
C HIS A 74 2.24 16.17 8.54
N CYS A 75 3.57 16.02 8.41
CA CYS A 75 4.35 15.12 9.26
C CYS A 75 4.29 15.58 10.73
N ARG A 76 3.86 14.67 11.58
CA ARG A 76 3.89 14.85 13.03
C ARG A 76 4.82 13.80 13.61
N TYR A 77 5.64 14.22 14.55
CA TYR A 77 6.47 13.24 15.25
C TYR A 77 5.61 12.49 16.27
N PRO A 78 5.51 11.16 16.19
CA PRO A 78 4.70 10.40 17.15
C PRO A 78 5.23 10.61 18.57
N PRO A 79 4.34 10.92 19.55
CA PRO A 79 4.78 11.20 20.93
C PRO A 79 5.56 10.05 21.57
N GLU A 80 5.18 8.81 21.28
CA GLU A 80 5.88 7.61 21.77
C GLU A 80 7.31 7.55 21.25
N ALA A 81 7.48 7.71 19.93
CA ALA A 81 8.79 7.70 19.32
C ALA A 81 9.65 8.89 19.79
N LEU A 82 9.03 10.05 20.05
CA LEU A 82 9.70 11.20 20.60
C LEU A 82 10.18 10.92 22.04
N ALA A 83 9.31 10.35 22.88
CA ALA A 83 9.67 10.04 24.28
C ALA A 83 10.80 9.02 24.39
N GLU A 84 10.88 8.08 23.48
CA GLU A 84 11.90 7.03 23.43
C GLU A 84 13.17 7.43 22.62
N GLY A 85 13.18 8.63 22.04
CA GLY A 85 14.31 9.09 21.23
C GLY A 85 14.50 8.31 19.92
N ILE A 86 13.45 7.71 19.41
CA ILE A 86 13.50 6.86 18.20
C ILE A 86 13.45 7.74 16.96
N GLN A 87 14.49 7.68 16.13
CA GLN A 87 14.58 8.39 14.86
C GLN A 87 15.07 7.45 13.75
N GLY A 88 14.82 7.81 12.49
CA GLY A 88 15.33 7.05 11.36
C GLY A 88 14.49 7.16 10.11
N LYS A 89 14.89 6.38 9.11
CA LYS A 89 14.24 6.35 7.79
C LYS A 89 13.14 5.29 7.73
N VAL A 90 11.98 5.69 7.23
CA VAL A 90 10.89 4.80 6.85
C VAL A 90 10.74 4.80 5.35
N THR A 91 10.69 3.61 4.76
CA THR A 91 10.40 3.40 3.34
C THR A 91 8.94 3.01 3.20
N VAL A 92 8.22 3.71 2.34
CA VAL A 92 6.85 3.37 1.97
C VAL A 92 6.80 3.10 0.47
N ASN A 93 6.40 1.89 0.09
CA ASN A 93 6.07 1.56 -1.28
C ASN A 93 4.55 1.71 -1.43
N PHE A 94 4.12 2.53 -2.36
CA PHE A 94 2.72 2.75 -2.62
C PHE A 94 2.42 2.71 -4.12
N ARG A 95 1.16 2.47 -4.42
CA ARG A 95 0.62 2.45 -5.78
C ARG A 95 -0.31 3.64 -5.95
N ILE A 96 -0.16 4.35 -7.05
CA ILE A 96 -1.13 5.30 -7.58
C ILE A 96 -2.03 4.52 -8.51
N ASN A 97 -3.29 4.41 -8.15
CA ASN A 97 -4.29 3.62 -8.87
C ASN A 97 -4.73 4.32 -10.16
N THR A 98 -5.47 3.61 -11.00
CA THR A 98 -6.00 4.13 -12.28
C THR A 98 -7.03 5.25 -12.10
N ASP A 99 -7.60 5.38 -10.92
CA ASP A 99 -8.50 6.47 -10.50
C ASP A 99 -7.78 7.65 -9.81
N GLY A 100 -6.45 7.58 -9.68
CA GLY A 100 -5.63 8.59 -9.01
C GLY A 100 -5.54 8.45 -7.50
N THR A 101 -6.24 7.50 -6.89
CA THR A 101 -6.12 7.21 -5.44
C THR A 101 -4.83 6.49 -5.09
N VAL A 102 -4.49 6.43 -3.80
CA VAL A 102 -3.25 5.80 -3.32
C VAL A 102 -3.55 4.56 -2.50
N SER A 103 -2.81 3.49 -2.78
CA SER A 103 -2.82 2.23 -2.00
C SER A 103 -1.42 1.90 -1.50
N ILE A 104 -1.31 1.52 -0.23
CA ILE A 104 -0.03 1.10 0.35
C ILE A 104 0.26 -0.35 -0.02
N ILE A 105 1.44 -0.60 -0.57
CA ILE A 105 1.91 -1.94 -0.93
C ILE A 105 2.74 -2.53 0.22
N ALA A 106 3.73 -1.75 0.70
CA ALA A 106 4.61 -2.19 1.76
C ALA A 106 5.18 -0.99 2.52
N LYS A 107 5.53 -1.22 3.77
CA LYS A 107 6.25 -0.27 4.63
C LYS A 107 7.38 -0.97 5.34
N ARG A 108 8.47 -0.26 5.59
CA ARG A 108 9.60 -0.73 6.38
C ARG A 108 10.32 0.44 7.02
N GLY A 109 10.45 0.40 8.33
CA GLY A 109 11.15 1.42 9.12
C GLY A 109 11.82 0.85 10.35
N VAL A 110 12.35 1.74 11.18
CA VAL A 110 13.05 1.40 12.41
C VAL A 110 12.11 1.12 13.57
N HIS A 111 10.88 1.65 13.51
CA HIS A 111 9.89 1.47 14.56
C HIS A 111 8.46 1.53 13.99
N LYS A 112 7.54 0.77 14.60
CA LYS A 112 6.15 0.64 14.15
C LYS A 112 5.40 1.97 14.13
N THR A 113 5.55 2.80 15.15
CA THR A 113 4.87 4.10 15.23
C THR A 113 5.30 5.05 14.12
N LEU A 114 6.61 5.07 13.75
CA LEU A 114 7.12 5.85 12.62
C LEU A 114 6.60 5.31 11.28
N GLU A 115 6.44 3.98 11.16
CA GLU A 115 5.85 3.37 9.98
C GLU A 115 4.37 3.76 9.82
N GLU A 116 3.61 3.79 10.92
CA GLU A 116 2.20 4.16 10.92
C GLU A 116 2.00 5.64 10.54
N GLU A 117 2.84 6.52 11.06
CA GLU A 117 2.85 7.94 10.65
C GLU A 117 3.21 8.10 9.17
N ALA A 118 4.25 7.42 8.67
CA ALA A 118 4.63 7.47 7.27
C ALA A 118 3.52 6.96 6.35
N VAL A 119 2.79 5.91 6.74
CA VAL A 119 1.62 5.41 6.00
C VAL A 119 0.49 6.42 6.01
N PHE A 120 0.22 7.06 7.16
CA PHE A 120 -0.80 8.12 7.26
C PHE A 120 -0.49 9.27 6.31
N LEU A 121 0.75 9.73 6.25
CA LEU A 121 1.20 10.80 5.35
C LEU A 121 0.94 10.46 3.88
N ILE A 122 1.25 9.23 3.48
CA ILE A 122 1.04 8.81 2.09
C ILE A 122 -0.45 8.61 1.77
N ARG A 123 -1.25 8.09 2.71
CA ARG A 123 -2.69 7.94 2.52
C ARG A 123 -3.45 9.26 2.47
N SER A 124 -2.90 10.30 3.09
CA SER A 124 -3.49 11.65 3.09
C SER A 124 -3.13 12.48 1.86
N LEU A 125 -2.37 11.93 0.90
CA LEU A 125 -2.08 12.59 -0.35
C LEU A 125 -3.37 12.87 -1.14
N PRO A 126 -3.47 14.01 -1.83
CA PRO A 126 -4.58 14.28 -2.74
C PRO A 126 -4.59 13.29 -3.90
N CYS A 127 -5.73 13.17 -4.58
CA CYS A 127 -5.82 12.37 -5.80
C CYS A 127 -4.86 12.89 -6.86
N PHE A 128 -4.23 11.97 -7.56
CA PHE A 128 -3.32 12.23 -8.66
C PHE A 128 -4.06 12.21 -10.00
N ILE A 129 -3.50 12.86 -11.00
CA ILE A 129 -3.75 12.52 -12.40
C ILE A 129 -3.10 11.15 -12.60
N PRO A 130 -3.84 10.10 -13.02
CA PRO A 130 -3.29 8.76 -13.14
C PRO A 130 -2.25 8.66 -14.25
N GLY A 131 -1.30 7.75 -14.07
CA GLY A 131 -0.35 7.40 -15.14
C GLY A 131 -1.01 6.62 -16.26
N LYS A 132 -0.40 6.64 -17.47
CA LYS A 132 -0.88 5.86 -18.60
C LYS A 132 0.25 5.10 -19.27
N MET A 133 -0.07 3.92 -19.75
CA MET A 133 0.76 3.12 -20.61
C MET A 133 0.02 2.93 -21.95
N ARG A 134 0.62 3.35 -23.06
CA ARG A 134 -0.01 3.31 -24.40
C ARG A 134 -1.39 3.97 -24.44
N GLY A 135 -1.54 5.10 -23.71
CA GLY A 135 -2.79 5.84 -23.61
C GLY A 135 -3.85 5.24 -22.65
N VAL A 136 -3.58 4.08 -22.05
CA VAL A 136 -4.50 3.43 -21.10
C VAL A 136 -4.12 3.77 -19.67
N PRO A 137 -5.06 4.25 -18.81
CA PRO A 137 -4.79 4.45 -17.39
C PRO A 137 -4.23 3.19 -16.74
N THR A 138 -3.11 3.33 -16.05
CA THR A 138 -2.36 2.20 -15.52
C THR A 138 -1.92 2.49 -14.09
N ALA A 139 -1.99 1.46 -13.23
CA ALA A 139 -1.52 1.56 -11.86
C ALA A 139 0.01 1.68 -11.82
N VAL A 140 0.51 2.66 -11.07
CA VAL A 140 1.95 3.01 -11.05
C VAL A 140 2.48 2.92 -9.63
N THR A 141 3.58 2.18 -9.44
CA THR A 141 4.23 2.05 -8.15
C THR A 141 5.32 3.10 -7.94
N TYR A 142 5.36 3.63 -6.74
CA TYR A 142 6.38 4.58 -6.33
C TYR A 142 6.92 4.23 -4.94
N ARG A 143 8.22 4.48 -4.73
CA ARG A 143 8.88 4.32 -3.44
C ARG A 143 9.27 5.67 -2.90
N TYR A 144 8.81 5.95 -1.68
CA TYR A 144 9.13 7.19 -0.99
C TYR A 144 9.83 6.92 0.35
N PHE A 145 10.67 7.84 0.76
CA PHE A 145 11.42 7.76 2.01
C PHE A 145 11.04 8.93 2.90
N VAL A 146 10.48 8.64 4.07
CA VAL A 146 10.26 9.60 5.14
C VAL A 146 11.44 9.50 6.11
N ASN A 147 12.10 10.61 6.37
CA ASN A 147 13.23 10.65 7.30
C ASN A 147 12.82 11.39 8.58
N PHE A 148 12.54 10.63 9.62
CA PHE A 148 12.21 11.16 10.94
C PHE A 148 13.50 11.52 11.67
N LYS A 149 13.68 12.80 11.96
CA LYS A 149 14.78 13.32 12.79
C LYS A 149 14.22 13.94 14.03
N LEU A 150 14.86 13.67 15.16
CA LEU A 150 14.54 14.35 16.39
C LEU A 150 14.88 15.84 16.25
N PRO A 151 14.13 16.73 16.95
CA PRO A 151 14.49 18.13 17.04
C PRO A 151 15.93 18.31 17.57
N ASP A 152 16.63 19.32 17.09
CA ASP A 152 18.04 19.57 17.46
C ASP A 152 18.21 19.82 18.98
N ASP A 153 17.15 20.27 19.64
CA ASP A 153 17.05 20.55 21.07
C ASP A 153 16.58 19.34 21.92
N TYR A 154 16.29 18.20 21.29
CA TYR A 154 15.83 16.99 21.99
C TYR A 154 16.74 16.58 23.14
N ASN A 155 18.05 16.68 22.98
CA ASN A 155 19.05 16.35 24.00
C ASN A 155 19.37 17.50 24.96
N ASN A 156 18.65 18.64 24.88
CA ASN A 156 18.89 19.78 25.76
C ASN A 156 18.01 19.68 27.02
N PRO A 157 18.58 19.38 28.21
CA PRO A 157 17.81 19.16 29.43
C PRO A 157 17.07 20.42 29.96
N GLN A 158 17.27 21.58 29.32
CA GLN A 158 16.65 22.85 29.75
C GLN A 158 15.19 23.01 29.27
N ILE A 159 14.76 22.28 28.23
CA ILE A 159 13.44 22.50 27.60
C ILE A 159 12.36 21.54 28.14
N SER A 160 12.75 20.39 28.68
CA SER A 160 11.80 19.41 29.24
C SER A 160 11.05 19.89 30.50
N LYS A 161 11.37 21.07 31.06
CA LYS A 161 10.75 21.64 32.27
C LYS A 161 9.72 22.74 32.00
N SER A 162 9.44 23.08 30.75
CA SER A 162 8.55 24.21 30.40
C SER A 162 7.16 23.82 29.97
N THR A 163 6.79 22.52 30.04
CA THR A 163 5.45 22.08 29.68
C THR A 163 4.82 21.37 30.88
N ASN A 164 4.44 22.18 31.88
CA ASN A 164 3.54 21.75 32.95
C ASN A 164 2.53 22.85 33.19
#